data_919f2b4faee93bf787fc368a34ac0e57
#
_entry.id   919f2b4faee93bf787fc368a34ac0e57
#
_cell.length_a   1.000
_cell.length_b   1.000
_cell.length_c   1.000
_cell.angle_alpha   90.00
_cell.angle_beta   90.00
_cell.angle_gamma   90.00
#
_symmetry.space_group_name_H-M   'P 1'
#
loop_
_entity.id
_entity.type
_entity.pdbx_description
1 polymer ?
#
loop_
_entity_poly.entity_id
_entity_poly.type
_entity_poly.pdbx_seq_one_letter_code
_entity_poly.pdbx_strand_id
1 'polypeptide(L)'
;MTLQIELSAGTIEYEDTGGEGPAIVLLGGLMMDASLWEDVIADLSPEHRCLAPTLPLGAHRHAMHADADLSPNGLARLVSELLDRLALDDVTLVGNDTGGAVVQLLAGDGATRVGRIVLVSCDAFENFPPGLTGKTLVLTGKLSPTMFGLFMQQMRLRPLRRLPLAFGWLTKRGDAATARWIKPVLKQREIRRDTVRVLRGIAAQPHLMLDAAASLPRFERPALVVWASQDRVMPPEHGRRLAELLPHGRLVEIPDSYTLIPLDQPTRLVEAIQQLTHETYATTR
;
A
#
# COMPACT_ATOMS: atom_id res chain seq x y z
N MET A 1 9.44 -16.53 0.33
CA MET A 1 10.93 -16.42 0.27
C MET A 1 11.25 -14.97 -0.09
N THR A 2 12.11 -14.31 0.69
CA THR A 2 12.53 -12.93 0.39
C THR A 2 13.54 -12.92 -0.75
N LEU A 3 13.24 -12.19 -1.81
CA LEU A 3 14.06 -12.01 -3.00
C LEU A 3 14.44 -10.54 -3.15
N GLN A 4 15.38 -10.24 -4.05
CA GLN A 4 15.81 -8.90 -4.37
C GLN A 4 15.83 -8.71 -5.88
N ILE A 5 15.45 -7.51 -6.33
CA ILE A 5 15.49 -7.12 -7.73
C ILE A 5 16.03 -5.69 -7.85
N GLU A 6 16.93 -5.48 -8.80
CA GLU A 6 17.45 -4.15 -9.12
C GLU A 6 16.50 -3.47 -10.11
N LEU A 7 15.97 -2.32 -9.72
CA LEU A 7 15.10 -1.47 -10.53
C LEU A 7 15.74 -0.07 -10.69
N SER A 8 15.11 0.77 -11.49
CA SER A 8 15.61 2.11 -11.78
C SER A 8 15.82 3.00 -10.55
N ALA A 9 15.03 2.80 -9.49
CA ALA A 9 15.17 3.53 -8.23
C ALA A 9 16.20 2.94 -7.26
N GLY A 10 16.62 1.69 -7.45
CA GLY A 10 17.53 0.91 -6.60
C GLY A 10 17.00 -0.48 -6.31
N THR A 11 17.64 -1.18 -5.38
CA THR A 11 17.27 -2.57 -5.02
C THR A 11 15.98 -2.62 -4.20
N ILE A 12 15.01 -3.38 -4.68
CA ILE A 12 13.74 -3.65 -3.98
C ILE A 12 13.73 -5.10 -3.46
N GLU A 13 13.43 -5.25 -2.16
CA GLU A 13 13.12 -6.56 -1.58
C GLU A 13 11.65 -6.89 -1.79
N TYR A 14 11.36 -8.14 -2.09
CA TYR A 14 9.99 -8.64 -2.20
C TYR A 14 9.85 -10.07 -1.72
N GLU A 15 8.72 -10.42 -1.15
CA GLU A 15 8.32 -11.79 -0.91
C GLU A 15 7.68 -12.35 -2.19
N ASP A 16 7.99 -13.61 -2.52
CA ASP A 16 7.37 -14.34 -3.62
C ASP A 16 7.14 -15.78 -3.18
N THR A 17 5.90 -16.22 -3.29
CA THR A 17 5.53 -17.62 -2.98
C THR A 17 5.93 -18.59 -4.08
N GLY A 18 6.20 -18.08 -5.29
CA GLY A 18 6.36 -18.93 -6.48
C GLY A 18 5.03 -19.55 -6.91
N GLY A 19 5.12 -20.57 -7.77
CA GLY A 19 3.95 -21.28 -8.31
C GLY A 19 3.47 -20.72 -9.65
N GLU A 20 2.57 -21.48 -10.30
CA GLU A 20 2.01 -21.16 -11.62
C GLU A 20 0.59 -20.56 -11.53
N GLY A 21 0.07 -20.38 -10.33
CA GLY A 21 -1.24 -19.76 -10.11
C GLY A 21 -1.29 -18.29 -10.57
N PRO A 22 -2.50 -17.73 -10.73
CA PRO A 22 -2.65 -16.32 -11.08
C PRO A 22 -1.93 -15.42 -10.08
N ALA A 23 -1.26 -14.38 -10.60
CA ALA A 23 -0.42 -13.51 -9.77
C ALA A 23 -1.26 -12.46 -9.00
N ILE A 24 -0.99 -12.35 -7.69
CA ILE A 24 -1.49 -11.29 -6.83
C ILE A 24 -0.30 -10.48 -6.31
N VAL A 25 -0.30 -9.18 -6.58
CA VAL A 25 0.74 -8.26 -6.11
C VAL A 25 0.17 -7.37 -5.00
N LEU A 26 0.81 -7.38 -3.83
CA LEU A 26 0.29 -6.82 -2.58
C LEU A 26 1.14 -5.63 -2.13
N LEU A 27 0.60 -4.42 -2.20
CA LEU A 27 1.30 -3.17 -1.90
C LEU A 27 0.90 -2.62 -0.54
N GLY A 28 1.88 -2.46 0.35
CA GLY A 28 1.71 -1.79 1.64
C GLY A 28 1.91 -0.28 1.56
N GLY A 29 1.60 0.41 2.64
CA GLY A 29 1.70 1.86 2.76
C GLY A 29 2.96 2.38 3.47
N LEU A 30 2.86 3.64 3.95
CA LEU A 30 3.95 4.32 4.65
C LEU A 30 4.39 3.54 5.89
N MET A 31 5.70 3.36 6.04
CA MET A 31 6.34 2.64 7.16
C MET A 31 5.96 1.16 7.25
N MET A 32 5.54 0.52 6.15
CA MET A 32 5.14 -0.88 6.12
C MET A 32 6.06 -1.70 5.23
N ASP A 33 6.41 -2.90 5.64
CA ASP A 33 7.12 -3.89 4.82
C ASP A 33 6.19 -5.03 4.39
N ALA A 34 6.69 -5.98 3.60
CA ALA A 34 5.94 -7.11 3.07
C ALA A 34 5.20 -7.93 4.15
N SER A 35 5.66 -7.89 5.40
CA SER A 35 5.03 -8.62 6.50
C SER A 35 3.64 -8.10 6.92
N LEU A 36 3.18 -6.99 6.34
CA LEU A 36 1.78 -6.57 6.41
C LEU A 36 0.85 -7.67 5.89
N TRP A 37 1.32 -8.40 4.88
CA TRP A 37 0.55 -9.36 4.12
C TRP A 37 0.80 -10.82 4.52
N GLU A 38 1.58 -11.07 5.59
CA GLU A 38 2.04 -12.41 5.99
C GLU A 38 0.89 -13.41 6.12
N ASP A 39 -0.16 -13.07 6.88
CA ASP A 39 -1.32 -13.93 7.09
C ASP A 39 -2.19 -14.05 5.82
N VAL A 40 -2.34 -12.95 5.08
CA VAL A 40 -3.09 -12.93 3.80
C VAL A 40 -2.40 -13.81 2.75
N ILE A 41 -1.07 -13.73 2.64
CA ILE A 41 -0.29 -14.56 1.73
C ILE A 41 -0.40 -16.04 2.10
N ALA A 42 -0.35 -16.36 3.40
CA ALA A 42 -0.47 -17.76 3.84
C ALA A 42 -1.77 -18.42 3.35
N ASP A 43 -2.88 -17.69 3.37
CA ASP A 43 -4.19 -18.20 2.97
C ASP A 43 -4.42 -18.12 1.44
N LEU A 44 -3.79 -17.17 0.71
CA LEU A 44 -3.94 -17.04 -0.75
C LEU A 44 -2.98 -17.95 -1.53
N SER A 45 -1.81 -18.24 -1.00
CA SER A 45 -0.73 -18.94 -1.71
C SER A 45 -1.04 -20.37 -2.18
N PRO A 46 -2.00 -21.11 -1.61
CA PRO A 46 -2.38 -22.41 -2.16
C PRO A 46 -2.94 -22.36 -3.59
N GLU A 47 -3.58 -21.24 -3.98
CA GLU A 47 -4.25 -21.10 -5.28
C GLU A 47 -3.62 -19.99 -6.17
N HIS A 48 -2.82 -19.09 -5.56
CA HIS A 48 -2.28 -17.92 -6.24
C HIS A 48 -0.77 -17.78 -6.02
N ARG A 49 -0.07 -17.24 -6.99
CA ARG A 49 1.29 -16.74 -6.77
C ARG A 49 1.21 -15.36 -6.15
N CYS A 50 1.65 -15.20 -4.90
CA CYS A 50 1.60 -13.95 -4.16
C CYS A 50 2.96 -13.27 -4.15
N LEU A 51 2.99 -11.98 -4.51
CA LEU A 51 4.17 -11.15 -4.45
C LEU A 51 3.90 -9.93 -3.56
N ALA A 52 4.80 -9.65 -2.62
CA ALA A 52 4.68 -8.50 -1.73
C ALA A 52 6.00 -7.71 -1.72
N PRO A 53 6.14 -6.67 -2.56
CA PRO A 53 7.31 -5.80 -2.53
C PRO A 53 7.29 -4.88 -1.31
N THR A 54 8.45 -4.68 -0.70
CA THR A 54 8.68 -3.62 0.27
C THR A 54 9.04 -2.34 -0.48
N LEU A 55 8.06 -1.51 -0.74
CA LEU A 55 8.27 -0.22 -1.42
C LEU A 55 9.13 0.72 -0.59
N PRO A 56 9.84 1.71 -1.20
CA PRO A 56 10.74 2.62 -0.50
C PRO A 56 9.98 3.68 0.33
N LEU A 57 9.03 3.24 1.15
CA LEU A 57 8.11 4.03 1.96
C LEU A 57 8.54 4.15 3.44
N GLY A 58 9.77 3.78 3.79
CA GLY A 58 10.32 3.95 5.14
C GLY A 58 10.57 2.66 5.92
N ALA A 59 10.07 1.51 5.45
CA ALA A 59 10.36 0.20 6.03
C ALA A 59 11.34 -0.63 5.16
N HIS A 60 11.73 -0.12 3.99
CA HIS A 60 12.73 -0.73 3.11
C HIS A 60 14.13 -0.75 3.76
N ARG A 61 15.01 -1.63 3.27
CA ARG A 61 16.32 -1.88 3.88
C ARG A 61 17.49 -1.47 2.98
N HIS A 62 17.26 -1.29 1.69
CA HIS A 62 18.25 -0.83 0.72
C HIS A 62 17.99 0.65 0.39
N ALA A 63 19.05 1.46 0.45
CA ALA A 63 18.94 2.87 0.09
C ALA A 63 18.63 3.03 -1.41
N MET A 64 17.73 3.94 -1.72
CA MET A 64 17.44 4.29 -3.11
C MET A 64 18.52 5.20 -3.70
N HIS A 65 18.66 5.19 -5.02
CA HIS A 65 19.54 6.09 -5.75
C HIS A 65 19.23 7.55 -5.40
N ALA A 66 20.26 8.40 -5.42
CA ALA A 66 20.12 9.78 -4.98
C ALA A 66 19.15 10.59 -5.85
N ASP A 67 19.07 10.26 -7.12
CA ASP A 67 18.23 10.88 -8.17
C ASP A 67 16.90 10.15 -8.39
N ALA A 68 16.64 9.03 -7.72
CA ALA A 68 15.38 8.28 -7.85
C ALA A 68 14.17 9.16 -7.54
N ASP A 69 13.13 9.07 -8.36
CA ASP A 69 11.86 9.73 -8.09
C ASP A 69 11.03 8.90 -7.09
N LEU A 70 10.97 9.37 -5.85
CA LEU A 70 10.20 8.77 -4.76
C LEU A 70 8.87 9.48 -4.51
N SER A 71 8.38 10.29 -5.46
CA SER A 71 7.02 10.80 -5.43
C SER A 71 6.01 9.66 -5.62
N PRO A 72 4.72 9.85 -5.28
CA PRO A 72 3.70 8.82 -5.53
C PRO A 72 3.66 8.35 -6.99
N ASN A 73 3.81 9.24 -7.97
CA ASN A 73 3.92 8.89 -9.39
C ASN A 73 5.20 8.10 -9.69
N GLY A 74 6.33 8.44 -9.04
CA GLY A 74 7.57 7.67 -9.13
C GLY A 74 7.40 6.25 -8.61
N LEU A 75 6.69 6.09 -7.48
CA LEU A 75 6.37 4.78 -6.92
C LEU A 75 5.46 3.96 -7.84
N ALA A 76 4.47 4.59 -8.50
CA ALA A 76 3.63 3.91 -9.47
C ALA A 76 4.46 3.39 -10.66
N ARG A 77 5.38 4.21 -11.21
CA ARG A 77 6.32 3.76 -12.25
C ARG A 77 7.23 2.62 -11.78
N LEU A 78 7.71 2.67 -10.53
CA LEU A 78 8.54 1.64 -9.95
C LEU A 78 7.80 0.29 -9.85
N VAL A 79 6.51 0.31 -9.47
CA VAL A 79 5.66 -0.89 -9.47
C VAL A 79 5.42 -1.39 -10.89
N SER A 80 5.15 -0.51 -11.86
CA SER A 80 5.03 -0.91 -13.28
C SER A 80 6.31 -1.60 -13.77
N GLU A 81 7.49 -1.02 -13.48
CA GLU A 81 8.79 -1.62 -13.81
C GLU A 81 8.99 -2.98 -13.14
N LEU A 82 8.55 -3.15 -11.89
CA LEU A 82 8.60 -4.44 -11.19
C LEU A 82 7.76 -5.50 -11.93
N LEU A 83 6.54 -5.17 -12.34
CA LEU A 83 5.68 -6.07 -13.10
C LEU A 83 6.32 -6.46 -14.43
N ASP A 84 6.93 -5.50 -15.14
CA ASP A 84 7.64 -5.73 -16.39
C ASP A 84 8.84 -6.65 -16.22
N ARG A 85 9.69 -6.38 -15.23
CA ARG A 85 10.92 -7.15 -14.97
C ARG A 85 10.64 -8.59 -14.53
N LEU A 86 9.55 -8.82 -13.82
CA LEU A 86 9.09 -10.14 -13.40
C LEU A 86 8.20 -10.83 -14.45
N ALA A 87 7.96 -10.18 -15.60
CA ALA A 87 7.10 -10.66 -16.68
C ALA A 87 5.71 -11.10 -16.17
N LEU A 88 5.13 -10.31 -15.28
CA LEU A 88 3.81 -10.58 -14.69
C LEU A 88 2.73 -9.92 -15.56
N ASP A 89 1.76 -10.70 -16.00
CA ASP A 89 0.61 -10.23 -16.79
C ASP A 89 -0.70 -10.60 -16.11
N ASP A 90 -1.77 -9.87 -16.40
CA ASP A 90 -3.12 -10.08 -15.86
C ASP A 90 -3.16 -10.15 -14.32
N VAL A 91 -2.31 -9.34 -13.65
CA VAL A 91 -2.17 -9.40 -12.20
C VAL A 91 -3.40 -8.85 -11.48
N THR A 92 -3.73 -9.42 -10.32
CA THR A 92 -4.58 -8.78 -9.33
C THR A 92 -3.71 -7.89 -8.45
N LEU A 93 -3.84 -6.56 -8.62
CA LEU A 93 -3.04 -5.58 -7.88
C LEU A 93 -3.81 -5.10 -6.64
N VAL A 94 -3.29 -5.39 -5.46
CA VAL A 94 -3.91 -5.09 -4.17
C VAL A 94 -3.12 -3.98 -3.47
N GLY A 95 -3.79 -2.97 -2.97
CA GLY A 95 -3.11 -1.88 -2.25
C GLY A 95 -3.83 -1.46 -0.97
N ASN A 96 -3.08 -1.36 0.14
CA ASN A 96 -3.56 -0.84 1.40
C ASN A 96 -2.83 0.47 1.76
N ASP A 97 -3.52 1.42 2.41
CA ASP A 97 -2.96 2.72 2.79
C ASP A 97 -2.38 3.46 1.55
N THR A 98 -1.16 3.95 1.57
CA THR A 98 -0.50 4.57 0.39
C THR A 98 -0.28 3.58 -0.76
N GLY A 99 -0.21 2.27 -0.50
CA GLY A 99 -0.20 1.25 -1.56
C GLY A 99 -1.45 1.30 -2.44
N GLY A 100 -2.62 1.61 -1.86
CA GLY A 100 -3.84 1.82 -2.62
C GLY A 100 -3.84 3.10 -3.47
N ALA A 101 -3.14 4.16 -3.05
CA ALA A 101 -2.89 5.31 -3.90
C ALA A 101 -2.08 4.92 -5.16
N VAL A 102 -1.04 4.12 -4.98
CA VAL A 102 -0.23 3.60 -6.11
C VAL A 102 -1.09 2.76 -7.06
N VAL A 103 -1.98 1.91 -6.53
CA VAL A 103 -2.93 1.13 -7.35
C VAL A 103 -3.86 2.04 -8.16
N GLN A 104 -4.42 3.09 -7.55
CA GLN A 104 -5.28 4.05 -8.24
C GLN A 104 -4.54 4.79 -9.37
N LEU A 105 -3.30 5.20 -9.15
CA LEU A 105 -2.47 5.84 -10.17
C LEU A 105 -2.24 4.90 -11.36
N LEU A 106 -1.87 3.65 -11.12
CA LEU A 106 -1.66 2.65 -12.17
C LEU A 106 -2.94 2.34 -12.94
N ALA A 107 -4.09 2.24 -12.24
CA ALA A 107 -5.38 2.03 -12.87
C ALA A 107 -5.76 3.21 -13.78
N GLY A 108 -5.50 4.44 -13.34
CA GLY A 108 -5.76 5.66 -14.11
C GLY A 108 -4.87 5.82 -15.34
N ASP A 109 -3.63 5.38 -15.27
CA ASP A 109 -2.64 5.41 -16.37
C ASP A 109 -2.83 4.27 -17.40
N GLY A 110 -3.81 3.38 -17.18
CA GLY A 110 -4.12 2.29 -18.09
C GLY A 110 -3.07 1.19 -18.13
N ALA A 111 -2.47 0.86 -16.98
CA ALA A 111 -1.45 -0.19 -16.86
C ALA A 111 -1.94 -1.52 -17.47
N THR A 112 -1.33 -1.94 -18.57
CA THR A 112 -1.80 -3.08 -19.38
C THR A 112 -1.66 -4.43 -18.68
N ARG A 113 -0.69 -4.56 -17.77
CA ARG A 113 -0.42 -5.77 -17.00
C ARG A 113 -1.36 -6.01 -15.81
N VAL A 114 -2.15 -4.98 -15.43
CA VAL A 114 -3.07 -5.07 -14.30
C VAL A 114 -4.42 -5.58 -14.80
N GLY A 115 -4.81 -6.80 -14.48
CA GLY A 115 -6.09 -7.39 -14.85
C GLY A 115 -7.24 -7.04 -13.90
N ARG A 116 -6.92 -6.83 -12.62
CA ARG A 116 -7.89 -6.53 -11.55
C ARG A 116 -7.24 -5.65 -10.50
N ILE A 117 -8.05 -4.85 -9.81
CA ILE A 117 -7.56 -4.07 -8.66
C ILE A 117 -8.36 -4.36 -7.40
N VAL A 118 -7.67 -4.29 -6.25
CA VAL A 118 -8.28 -4.34 -4.93
C VAL A 118 -7.77 -3.16 -4.11
N LEU A 119 -8.66 -2.25 -3.75
CA LEU A 119 -8.39 -1.07 -2.94
C LEU A 119 -8.80 -1.37 -1.49
N VAL A 120 -7.83 -1.47 -0.58
CA VAL A 120 -8.04 -1.85 0.81
C VAL A 120 -7.81 -0.66 1.71
N SER A 121 -8.85 -0.07 2.30
CA SER A 121 -8.77 1.12 3.17
C SER A 121 -7.54 1.98 2.85
N CYS A 122 -7.65 2.89 1.89
CA CYS A 122 -6.49 3.56 1.30
C CYS A 122 -6.67 5.06 1.13
N ASP A 123 -5.60 5.74 0.82
CA ASP A 123 -5.60 7.15 0.40
C ASP A 123 -6.56 7.38 -0.76
N ALA A 124 -7.45 8.37 -0.64
CA ALA A 124 -8.41 8.71 -1.68
C ALA A 124 -8.89 10.16 -1.57
N PHE A 125 -9.18 10.76 -2.71
CA PHE A 125 -9.81 12.07 -2.84
C PHE A 125 -9.09 13.19 -2.08
N GLU A 126 -9.85 14.02 -1.38
CA GLU A 126 -9.36 15.14 -0.57
C GLU A 126 -8.67 14.70 0.74
N ASN A 127 -8.76 13.42 1.13
CA ASN A 127 -8.09 12.89 2.31
C ASN A 127 -6.68 12.39 2.01
N PHE A 128 -5.91 13.19 1.26
CA PHE A 128 -4.51 12.94 0.96
C PHE A 128 -3.65 14.15 1.31
N PRO A 129 -2.68 14.04 2.24
CA PRO A 129 -2.36 12.87 3.09
C PRO A 129 -3.47 12.57 4.12
N PRO A 130 -3.62 11.29 4.53
CA PRO A 130 -4.82 10.84 5.20
C PRO A 130 -4.93 11.29 6.65
N GLY A 131 -6.06 11.85 7.00
CA GLY A 131 -6.42 12.28 8.35
C GLY A 131 -5.39 13.16 9.03
N LEU A 132 -5.45 13.27 10.35
CA LEU A 132 -4.41 13.96 11.13
C LEU A 132 -3.12 13.16 11.22
N THR A 133 -3.19 11.82 11.19
CA THR A 133 -2.03 10.93 11.24
C THR A 133 -1.12 11.16 10.03
N GLY A 134 -1.64 11.08 8.82
CA GLY A 134 -0.88 11.31 7.59
C GLY A 134 -0.38 12.76 7.48
N LYS A 135 -1.24 13.75 7.78
CA LYS A 135 -0.85 15.17 7.76
C LYS A 135 0.29 15.48 8.73
N THR A 136 0.26 14.91 9.94
CA THR A 136 1.34 15.08 10.93
C THR A 136 2.62 14.43 10.43
N LEU A 137 2.55 13.21 9.88
CA LEU A 137 3.71 12.52 9.34
C LEU A 137 4.31 13.29 8.15
N VAL A 138 3.51 13.71 7.19
CA VAL A 138 3.98 14.49 6.03
C VAL A 138 4.61 15.81 6.44
N LEU A 139 4.09 16.47 7.48
CA LEU A 139 4.69 17.70 8.02
C LEU A 139 6.13 17.46 8.50
N THR A 140 6.45 16.27 9.03
CA THR A 140 7.82 15.93 9.43
C THR A 140 8.79 15.83 8.25
N GLY A 141 8.30 15.68 7.01
CA GLY A 141 9.09 15.76 5.79
C GLY A 141 9.81 17.11 5.60
N LYS A 142 9.36 18.19 6.27
CA LYS A 142 10.06 19.47 6.33
C LYS A 142 11.36 19.41 7.14
N LEU A 143 11.50 18.42 8.01
CA LEU A 143 12.69 18.22 8.83
C LEU A 143 13.87 17.70 7.99
N SER A 144 15.09 17.92 8.49
CA SER A 144 16.24 17.17 7.95
C SER A 144 16.11 15.68 8.29
N PRO A 145 16.76 14.76 7.55
CA PRO A 145 16.74 13.32 7.87
C PRO A 145 17.20 13.00 9.30
N THR A 146 18.11 13.81 9.85
CA THR A 146 18.58 13.66 11.24
C THR A 146 17.50 14.05 12.24
N MET A 147 16.86 15.20 12.05
CA MET A 147 15.76 15.67 12.90
C MET A 147 14.54 14.74 12.80
N PHE A 148 14.21 14.30 11.58
CA PHE A 148 13.18 13.28 11.37
C PHE A 148 13.48 12.00 12.15
N GLY A 149 14.73 11.49 12.08
CA GLY A 149 15.15 10.33 12.84
C GLY A 149 15.02 10.51 14.34
N LEU A 150 15.39 11.69 14.87
CA LEU A 150 15.24 12.02 16.28
C LEU A 150 13.76 12.03 16.69
N PHE A 151 12.90 12.65 15.90
CA PHE A 151 11.45 12.62 16.10
C PHE A 151 10.92 11.20 16.13
N MET A 152 11.38 10.33 15.22
CA MET A 152 10.92 8.94 15.13
C MET A 152 11.39 8.06 16.29
N GLN A 153 12.42 8.44 17.09
CA GLN A 153 12.86 7.64 18.25
C GLN A 153 11.75 7.38 19.27
N GLN A 154 10.80 8.30 19.43
CA GLN A 154 9.64 8.13 20.32
C GLN A 154 8.81 6.88 19.96
N MET A 155 8.81 6.46 18.69
CA MET A 155 8.08 5.28 18.21
C MET A 155 8.63 3.95 18.78
N ARG A 156 9.81 3.95 19.42
CA ARG A 156 10.32 2.80 20.17
C ARG A 156 9.42 2.46 21.36
N LEU A 157 8.81 3.48 21.94
CA LEU A 157 7.96 3.32 23.11
C LEU A 157 6.56 2.86 22.67
N ARG A 158 6.14 1.68 23.15
CA ARG A 158 4.83 1.09 22.80
C ARG A 158 3.66 2.04 23.04
N PRO A 159 3.57 2.76 24.19
CA PRO A 159 2.47 3.69 24.40
C PRO A 159 2.39 4.79 23.34
N LEU A 160 3.53 5.37 22.95
CA LEU A 160 3.57 6.46 21.95
C LEU A 160 3.25 5.92 20.54
N ARG A 161 3.74 4.72 20.20
CA ARG A 161 3.43 4.08 18.93
C ARG A 161 1.93 3.78 18.78
N ARG A 162 1.22 3.56 19.89
CA ARG A 162 -0.22 3.30 19.92
C ARG A 162 -1.10 4.54 20.04
N LEU A 163 -0.53 5.73 20.01
CA LEU A 163 -1.31 6.97 19.99
C LEU A 163 -2.10 7.11 18.67
N PRO A 164 -3.20 7.85 18.69
CA PRO A 164 -4.02 8.13 17.51
C PRO A 164 -3.25 8.72 16.32
N LEU A 165 -2.27 9.60 16.58
CA LEU A 165 -1.44 10.24 15.54
C LEU A 165 -0.26 9.36 15.10
N ALA A 166 -0.19 8.12 15.57
CA ALA A 166 0.78 7.11 15.15
C ALA A 166 0.01 5.89 14.58
N PHE A 167 0.35 4.68 14.99
CA PHE A 167 -0.32 3.47 14.50
C PHE A 167 -1.63 3.11 15.24
N GLY A 168 -1.97 3.80 16.34
CA GLY A 168 -3.11 3.42 17.19
C GLY A 168 -4.48 3.54 16.50
N TRP A 169 -4.60 4.39 15.49
CA TRP A 169 -5.81 4.49 14.67
C TRP A 169 -5.75 3.69 13.38
N LEU A 170 -4.59 3.15 13.03
CA LEU A 170 -4.41 2.36 11.82
C LEU A 170 -4.70 0.87 12.04
N THR A 171 -4.46 0.34 13.24
CA THR A 171 -4.69 -1.08 13.55
C THR A 171 -5.10 -1.32 15.01
N LYS A 172 -5.96 -2.29 15.20
CA LYS A 172 -6.35 -2.78 16.54
C LYS A 172 -5.35 -3.80 17.09
N ARG A 173 -4.73 -4.62 16.23
CA ARG A 173 -3.95 -5.82 16.60
C ARG A 173 -2.47 -5.75 16.25
N GLY A 174 -2.06 -4.88 15.36
CA GLY A 174 -0.75 -4.88 14.68
C GLY A 174 0.43 -4.29 15.46
N ASP A 175 0.46 -4.26 16.79
CA ASP A 175 1.54 -3.61 17.55
C ASP A 175 2.93 -4.25 17.32
N ALA A 176 3.01 -5.57 17.22
CA ALA A 176 4.26 -6.27 16.94
C ALA A 176 4.82 -5.94 15.55
N ALA A 177 3.96 -5.92 14.53
CA ALA A 177 4.32 -5.56 13.16
C ALA A 177 4.82 -4.10 13.09
N THR A 178 4.07 -3.15 13.65
CA THR A 178 4.46 -1.72 13.65
C THR A 178 5.79 -1.48 14.38
N ALA A 179 6.08 -2.24 15.44
CA ALA A 179 7.37 -2.18 16.13
C ALA A 179 8.54 -2.67 15.26
N ARG A 180 8.29 -3.60 14.35
CA ARG A 180 9.26 -4.14 13.39
C ARG A 180 9.51 -3.15 12.27
N TRP A 181 8.48 -2.61 11.66
CA TRP A 181 8.52 -1.74 10.48
C TRP A 181 9.28 -0.43 10.67
N ILE A 182 9.24 0.14 11.87
CA ILE A 182 9.96 1.40 12.15
C ILE A 182 11.47 1.22 12.32
N LYS A 183 11.98 -0.02 12.45
CA LYS A 183 13.41 -0.27 12.73
C LYS A 183 14.37 0.31 11.68
N PRO A 184 14.11 0.19 10.34
CA PRO A 184 15.01 0.77 9.33
C PRO A 184 15.15 2.28 9.49
N VAL A 185 14.07 3.02 9.61
CA VAL A 185 14.07 4.48 9.83
C VAL A 185 14.81 4.86 11.12
N LEU A 186 14.66 4.06 12.19
CA LEU A 186 15.36 4.35 13.45
C LEU A 186 16.86 4.12 13.38
N LYS A 187 17.33 3.18 12.55
CA LYS A 187 18.73 2.74 12.52
C LYS A 187 19.53 3.32 11.35
N GLN A 188 18.93 3.50 10.18
CA GLN A 188 19.63 3.79 8.92
C GLN A 188 19.37 5.22 8.47
N ARG A 189 20.44 6.01 8.26
CA ARG A 189 20.36 7.39 7.82
C ARG A 189 19.83 7.51 6.40
N GLU A 190 20.20 6.59 5.54
CA GLU A 190 19.81 6.53 4.13
C GLU A 190 18.31 6.30 4.02
N ILE A 191 17.75 5.39 4.80
CA ILE A 191 16.30 5.13 4.83
C ILE A 191 15.53 6.36 5.33
N ARG A 192 16.07 7.08 6.33
CA ARG A 192 15.48 8.37 6.76
C ARG A 192 15.48 9.40 5.64
N ARG A 193 16.60 9.49 4.88
CA ARG A 193 16.68 10.39 3.72
C ARG A 193 15.59 10.07 2.69
N ASP A 194 15.45 8.79 2.34
CA ASP A 194 14.50 8.35 1.34
C ASP A 194 13.06 8.55 1.84
N THR A 195 12.77 8.23 3.10
CA THR A 195 11.48 8.51 3.71
C THR A 195 11.12 10.00 3.67
N VAL A 196 12.06 10.89 4.02
CA VAL A 196 11.85 12.34 3.94
C VAL A 196 11.57 12.79 2.49
N ARG A 197 12.22 12.17 1.49
CA ARG A 197 11.95 12.45 0.06
C ARG A 197 10.53 12.05 -0.33
N VAL A 198 10.07 10.87 0.10
CA VAL A 198 8.67 10.43 -0.10
C VAL A 198 7.69 11.42 0.51
N LEU A 199 7.88 11.78 1.79
CA LEU A 199 6.99 12.71 2.48
C LEU A 199 6.93 14.09 1.80
N ARG A 200 8.04 14.56 1.25
CA ARG A 200 8.09 15.79 0.44
C ARG A 200 7.37 15.62 -0.90
N GLY A 201 7.51 14.47 -1.55
CA GLY A 201 6.78 14.12 -2.78
C GLY A 201 5.27 14.12 -2.58
N ILE A 202 4.80 13.55 -1.46
CA ILE A 202 3.38 13.59 -1.06
C ILE A 202 2.93 15.04 -0.81
N ALA A 203 3.71 15.82 -0.04
CA ALA A 203 3.37 17.21 0.26
C ALA A 203 3.31 18.12 -0.98
N ALA A 204 4.07 17.81 -2.01
CA ALA A 204 4.11 18.59 -3.26
C ALA A 204 2.89 18.36 -4.17
N GLN A 205 2.09 17.33 -3.92
CA GLN A 205 0.98 16.90 -4.79
C GLN A 205 -0.35 16.78 -4.04
N PRO A 206 -0.89 17.86 -3.46
CA PRO A 206 -2.07 17.81 -2.57
C PRO A 206 -3.36 17.38 -3.28
N HIS A 207 -3.44 17.51 -4.62
CA HIS A 207 -4.62 17.16 -5.42
C HIS A 207 -4.48 15.81 -6.14
N LEU A 208 -3.36 15.10 -5.94
CA LEU A 208 -3.03 13.89 -6.68
C LEU A 208 -4.15 12.86 -6.66
N MET A 209 -4.76 12.61 -5.50
CA MET A 209 -5.81 11.60 -5.38
C MET A 209 -7.17 12.05 -5.91
N LEU A 210 -7.40 13.36 -6.07
CA LEU A 210 -8.56 13.89 -6.82
C LEU A 210 -8.37 13.65 -8.34
N ASP A 211 -7.16 13.89 -8.84
CA ASP A 211 -6.82 13.66 -10.25
C ASP A 211 -6.85 12.17 -10.59
N ALA A 212 -6.32 11.32 -9.70
CA ALA A 212 -6.40 9.87 -9.84
C ALA A 212 -7.86 9.39 -9.87
N ALA A 213 -8.69 9.85 -8.93
CA ALA A 213 -10.11 9.50 -8.88
C ALA A 213 -10.86 9.87 -10.16
N ALA A 214 -10.55 11.03 -10.78
CA ALA A 214 -11.13 11.45 -12.05
C ALA A 214 -10.78 10.50 -13.23
N SER A 215 -9.74 9.69 -13.09
CA SER A 215 -9.29 8.73 -14.10
C SER A 215 -9.89 7.32 -13.90
N LEU A 216 -10.33 6.96 -12.69
CA LEU A 216 -10.87 5.63 -12.36
C LEU A 216 -12.07 5.19 -13.21
N PRO A 217 -13.00 6.07 -13.68
CA PRO A 217 -14.07 5.65 -14.58
C PRO A 217 -13.61 5.04 -15.90
N ARG A 218 -12.34 5.19 -16.28
CA ARG A 218 -11.75 4.57 -17.47
C ARG A 218 -11.20 3.16 -17.22
N PHE A 219 -11.15 2.72 -15.98
CA PHE A 219 -10.69 1.38 -15.63
C PHE A 219 -11.84 0.39 -15.76
N GLU A 220 -12.02 -0.19 -16.96
CA GLU A 220 -13.13 -1.09 -17.32
C GLU A 220 -12.90 -2.56 -16.87
N ARG A 221 -11.92 -2.81 -16.01
CA ARG A 221 -11.59 -4.14 -15.49
C ARG A 221 -12.21 -4.35 -14.10
N PRO A 222 -12.34 -5.62 -13.63
CA PRO A 222 -12.90 -5.90 -12.32
C PRO A 222 -12.17 -5.17 -11.20
N ALA A 223 -12.93 -4.58 -10.29
CA ALA A 223 -12.41 -3.82 -9.18
C ALA A 223 -13.16 -4.15 -7.87
N LEU A 224 -12.42 -4.33 -6.80
CA LEU A 224 -12.94 -4.55 -5.47
C LEU A 224 -12.45 -3.44 -4.54
N VAL A 225 -13.36 -2.86 -3.78
CA VAL A 225 -13.06 -1.92 -2.70
C VAL A 225 -13.38 -2.61 -1.39
N VAL A 226 -12.36 -2.82 -0.55
CA VAL A 226 -12.51 -3.42 0.77
C VAL A 226 -12.23 -2.35 1.81
N TRP A 227 -13.22 -2.07 2.67
CA TRP A 227 -13.08 -0.94 3.59
C TRP A 227 -13.44 -1.30 5.02
N ALA A 228 -12.64 -0.83 5.98
CA ALA A 228 -12.97 -1.01 7.38
C ALA A 228 -14.12 -0.08 7.77
N SER A 229 -15.24 -0.66 8.24
CA SER A 229 -16.43 0.13 8.63
C SER A 229 -16.19 1.04 9.83
N GLN A 230 -15.13 0.79 10.59
CA GLN A 230 -14.73 1.57 11.77
C GLN A 230 -13.42 2.35 11.54
N ASP A 231 -13.04 2.56 10.28
CA ASP A 231 -11.80 3.28 9.95
C ASP A 231 -11.83 4.71 10.51
N ARG A 232 -10.74 5.13 11.14
CA ARG A 232 -10.59 6.42 11.79
C ARG A 232 -9.68 7.38 11.04
N VAL A 233 -9.00 6.88 10.01
CA VAL A 233 -8.03 7.61 9.20
C VAL A 233 -8.50 7.73 7.76
N MET A 234 -9.07 6.64 7.22
CA MET A 234 -9.66 6.55 5.88
C MET A 234 -11.19 6.53 6.00
N PRO A 235 -11.90 7.65 5.77
CA PRO A 235 -13.34 7.73 5.96
C PRO A 235 -14.10 6.64 5.18
N PRO A 236 -15.03 5.88 5.79
CA PRO A 236 -15.75 4.80 5.09
C PRO A 236 -16.54 5.26 3.85
N GLU A 237 -16.99 6.50 3.82
CA GLU A 237 -17.65 7.10 2.65
C GLU A 237 -16.72 7.17 1.42
N HIS A 238 -15.40 7.21 1.61
CA HIS A 238 -14.46 7.17 0.50
C HIS A 238 -14.44 5.80 -0.18
N GLY A 239 -14.59 4.71 0.59
CA GLY A 239 -14.75 3.38 0.02
C GLY A 239 -15.99 3.27 -0.88
N ARG A 240 -17.12 3.83 -0.44
CA ARG A 240 -18.35 3.86 -1.24
C ARG A 240 -18.18 4.66 -2.53
N ARG A 241 -17.62 5.87 -2.42
CA ARG A 241 -17.35 6.74 -3.60
C ARG A 241 -16.39 6.07 -4.58
N LEU A 242 -15.35 5.36 -4.13
CA LEU A 242 -14.42 4.63 -5.01
C LEU A 242 -15.12 3.51 -5.75
N ALA A 243 -15.97 2.72 -5.06
CA ALA A 243 -16.72 1.65 -5.68
C ALA A 243 -17.72 2.16 -6.73
N GLU A 244 -18.33 3.32 -6.48
CA GLU A 244 -19.27 3.98 -7.41
C GLU A 244 -18.57 4.56 -8.65
N LEU A 245 -17.32 5.02 -8.53
CA LEU A 245 -16.54 5.56 -9.65
C LEU A 245 -16.03 4.49 -10.61
N LEU A 246 -15.79 3.29 -10.12
CA LEU A 246 -15.26 2.19 -10.90
C LEU A 246 -16.40 1.46 -11.64
N PRO A 247 -16.38 1.34 -12.99
CA PRO A 247 -17.47 0.74 -13.77
C PRO A 247 -17.87 -0.67 -13.33
N HIS A 248 -16.89 -1.45 -12.86
CA HIS A 248 -17.08 -2.79 -12.30
C HIS A 248 -16.65 -2.85 -10.83
N GLY A 249 -16.86 -1.74 -10.10
CA GLY A 249 -16.51 -1.61 -8.69
C GLY A 249 -17.51 -2.32 -7.78
N ARG A 250 -17.00 -3.08 -6.81
CA ARG A 250 -17.81 -3.67 -5.72
C ARG A 250 -17.23 -3.26 -4.38
N LEU A 251 -18.10 -3.03 -3.40
CA LEU A 251 -17.71 -2.68 -2.04
C LEU A 251 -17.94 -3.87 -1.10
N VAL A 252 -16.94 -4.14 -0.26
CA VAL A 252 -17.05 -5.02 0.91
C VAL A 252 -16.61 -4.23 2.14
N GLU A 253 -17.53 -4.04 3.08
CA GLU A 253 -17.22 -3.39 4.35
C GLU A 253 -16.85 -4.44 5.41
N ILE A 254 -15.69 -4.26 6.05
CA ILE A 254 -15.17 -5.20 7.06
C ILE A 254 -15.30 -4.58 8.46
N PRO A 255 -16.08 -5.20 9.35
CA PRO A 255 -16.20 -4.76 10.74
C PRO A 255 -14.97 -5.18 11.56
N ASP A 256 -14.85 -4.61 12.76
CA ASP A 256 -13.79 -4.90 13.76
C ASP A 256 -12.37 -4.74 13.23
N SER A 257 -12.17 -3.76 12.35
CA SER A 257 -10.90 -3.37 11.78
C SER A 257 -10.76 -1.86 11.72
N TYR A 258 -9.52 -1.41 11.61
CA TYR A 258 -9.15 -0.07 11.15
C TYR A 258 -8.46 -0.18 9.78
N THR A 259 -7.71 0.84 9.36
CA THR A 259 -7.07 0.93 8.05
C THR A 259 -6.27 -0.33 7.67
N LEU A 260 -5.54 -0.94 8.63
CA LEU A 260 -4.72 -2.12 8.36
C LEU A 260 -5.54 -3.41 8.47
N ILE A 261 -6.51 -3.57 7.58
CA ILE A 261 -7.34 -4.78 7.47
C ILE A 261 -6.51 -6.06 7.37
N PRO A 262 -5.36 -6.08 6.64
CA PRO A 262 -4.52 -7.29 6.57
C PRO A 262 -4.02 -7.80 7.92
N LEU A 263 -3.88 -6.92 8.93
CA LEU A 263 -3.51 -7.31 10.29
C LEU A 263 -4.71 -7.56 11.21
N ASP A 264 -5.80 -6.83 10.98
CA ASP A 264 -6.95 -6.86 11.88
C ASP A 264 -7.94 -7.97 11.52
N GLN A 265 -8.16 -8.22 10.22
CA GLN A 265 -9.14 -9.17 9.67
C GLN A 265 -8.60 -9.86 8.39
N PRO A 266 -7.44 -10.56 8.45
CA PRO A 266 -6.83 -11.16 7.25
C PRO A 266 -7.77 -12.16 6.56
N THR A 267 -8.43 -13.05 7.27
CA THR A 267 -9.32 -14.07 6.71
C THR A 267 -10.47 -13.45 5.90
N ARG A 268 -11.11 -12.39 6.42
CA ARG A 268 -12.20 -11.72 5.69
C ARG A 268 -11.71 -11.00 4.44
N LEU A 269 -10.49 -10.46 4.48
CA LEU A 269 -9.86 -9.86 3.30
C LEU A 269 -9.57 -10.93 2.24
N VAL A 270 -9.04 -12.07 2.65
CA VAL A 270 -8.79 -13.23 1.77
C VAL A 270 -10.07 -13.70 1.09
N GLU A 271 -11.15 -13.93 1.85
CA GLU A 271 -12.46 -14.32 1.32
C GLU A 271 -12.94 -13.34 0.22
N ALA A 272 -12.81 -12.03 0.47
CA ALA A 272 -13.21 -11.00 -0.49
C ALA A 272 -12.34 -11.02 -1.77
N ILE A 273 -11.03 -11.21 -1.65
CA ILE A 273 -10.11 -11.32 -2.79
C ILE A 273 -10.38 -12.59 -3.59
N GLN A 274 -10.54 -13.74 -2.93
CA GLN A 274 -10.84 -15.02 -3.59
C GLN A 274 -12.16 -14.95 -4.35
N GLN A 275 -13.18 -14.33 -3.79
CA GLN A 275 -14.44 -14.16 -4.49
C GLN A 275 -14.26 -13.37 -5.80
N LEU A 276 -13.50 -12.26 -5.80
CA LEU A 276 -13.20 -11.49 -7.01
C LEU A 276 -12.47 -12.34 -8.05
N THR A 277 -11.42 -13.06 -7.65
CA THR A 277 -10.59 -13.84 -8.57
C THR A 277 -11.37 -15.01 -9.17
N HIS A 278 -12.12 -15.76 -8.37
CA HIS A 278 -12.92 -16.91 -8.84
C HIS A 278 -14.00 -16.49 -9.85
N GLU A 279 -14.76 -15.43 -9.58
CA GLU A 279 -15.80 -14.93 -10.50
C GLU A 279 -15.20 -14.50 -11.84
N THR A 280 -14.05 -13.85 -11.81
CA THR A 280 -13.40 -13.35 -13.03
C THR A 280 -12.84 -14.47 -13.88
N TYR A 281 -12.22 -15.49 -13.28
CA TYR A 281 -11.70 -16.65 -14.02
C TYR A 281 -12.80 -17.57 -14.54
N ALA A 282 -13.97 -17.63 -13.89
CA ALA A 282 -15.13 -18.37 -14.38
C ALA A 282 -15.72 -17.76 -15.65
N THR A 283 -15.62 -16.44 -15.82
CA THR A 283 -16.17 -15.70 -16.96
C THR A 283 -15.24 -15.72 -18.20
N THR A 284 -13.97 -16.03 -18.02
CA THR A 284 -12.96 -16.02 -19.09
C THR A 284 -12.73 -17.41 -19.73
N ARG A 285 -13.35 -18.47 -19.19
CA ARG A 285 -13.38 -19.83 -19.76
C ARG A 285 -14.68 -20.05 -20.54
#